data_210789da551bd2bbbd3c22f0c94cf4bc
#
_entry.id   210789da551bd2bbbd3c22f0c94cf4bc
#
_cell.length_a   1.000
_cell.length_b   1.000
_cell.length_c   1.000
_cell.angle_alpha   90.00
_cell.angle_beta   90.00
_cell.angle_gamma   90.00
#
_symmetry.space_group_name_H-M   'P 1'
#
loop_
_entity.id
_entity.type
_entity.pdbx_description
1 polymer ?
#
loop_
_entity_poly.entity_id
_entity_poly.type
_entity_poly.pdbx_seq_one_letter_code
_entity_poly.pdbx_strand_id
1 'polypeptide(L)'
;MKSLLCTAAAALLLSAPAWAQNHAHGHDDAAHSHSKPATASAAKVDAHTQEDIERHRGMARAHEQAAQCLAAGKPYEDCQKQLQTSCKGLALGKNCGMRHAH
;
A
#
# COMPACT_ATOMS: atom_id res chain seq x y z
N MET A 1 -25.49 48.29 4.91
CA MET A 1 -24.97 49.06 3.79
C MET A 1 -23.45 48.90 3.74
N LYS A 2 -22.97 48.45 2.69
CA LYS A 2 -21.69 48.54 1.97
C LYS A 2 -21.13 47.20 1.61
N SER A 3 -21.45 46.85 0.40
CA SER A 3 -20.79 45.86 -0.46
C SER A 3 -19.32 46.16 -0.63
N LEU A 4 -18.48 45.14 -0.64
CA LEU A 4 -17.20 45.17 -1.31
C LEU A 4 -16.94 43.79 -1.94
N LEU A 5 -17.22 43.76 -3.23
CA LEU A 5 -16.76 42.75 -4.17
C LEU A 5 -15.23 42.89 -4.35
N CYS A 6 -14.50 41.85 -4.12
CA CYS A 6 -13.14 41.68 -4.62
C CYS A 6 -13.04 40.38 -5.38
N THR A 7 -13.21 40.47 -6.69
CA THR A 7 -12.82 39.49 -7.67
C THR A 7 -11.29 39.51 -7.83
N ALA A 8 -10.62 38.43 -7.51
CA ALA A 8 -9.26 38.20 -7.94
C ALA A 8 -9.16 36.83 -8.58
N ALA A 9 -9.16 36.81 -9.89
CA ALA A 9 -8.82 35.65 -10.72
C ALA A 9 -7.30 35.49 -10.71
N ALA A 10 -6.80 34.40 -10.15
CA ALA A 10 -5.42 34.00 -10.28
C ALA A 10 -5.37 32.68 -11.05
N ALA A 11 -4.99 32.76 -12.32
CA ALA A 11 -4.65 31.62 -13.16
C ALA A 11 -3.30 31.05 -12.71
N LEU A 12 -3.26 29.86 -12.19
CA LEU A 12 -2.04 29.12 -11.89
C LEU A 12 -1.79 28.09 -12.97
N LEU A 13 -0.74 28.35 -13.74
CA LEU A 13 -0.15 27.44 -14.73
C LEU A 13 0.43 26.22 -14.03
N LEU A 14 -0.10 25.06 -14.31
CA LEU A 14 0.42 23.76 -13.86
C LEU A 14 1.64 23.40 -14.72
N SER A 15 2.82 23.56 -14.15
CA SER A 15 4.05 22.95 -14.67
C SER A 15 4.20 21.58 -14.05
N ALA A 16 4.02 20.52 -14.81
CA ALA A 16 4.33 19.17 -14.40
C ALA A 16 5.83 18.89 -14.55
N PRO A 17 6.55 18.44 -13.51
CA PRO A 17 7.90 17.92 -13.69
C PRO A 17 7.84 16.49 -14.21
N ALA A 18 8.38 16.27 -15.39
CA ALA A 18 8.63 14.94 -15.93
C ALA A 18 9.79 14.29 -15.15
N TRP A 19 9.49 13.35 -14.30
CA TRP A 19 10.48 12.49 -13.66
C TRP A 19 10.77 11.29 -14.56
N ALA A 20 11.59 11.50 -15.56
CA ALA A 20 12.21 10.40 -16.30
C ALA A 20 13.50 10.02 -15.57
N GLN A 21 13.45 9.09 -14.65
CA GLN A 21 14.65 8.44 -14.14
C GLN A 21 14.83 7.11 -14.85
N ASN A 22 15.64 7.17 -15.88
CA ASN A 22 16.14 6.03 -16.60
C ASN A 22 17.31 5.42 -15.81
N HIS A 23 17.04 4.44 -14.94
CA HIS A 23 18.10 3.65 -14.34
C HIS A 23 18.44 2.48 -15.28
N ALA A 24 19.38 2.74 -16.16
CA ALA A 24 20.04 1.67 -16.91
C ALA A 24 20.96 0.90 -15.96
N HIS A 25 20.50 -0.19 -15.39
CA HIS A 25 21.35 -1.24 -14.87
C HIS A 25 21.51 -2.29 -15.96
N GLY A 26 22.68 -2.23 -16.63
CA GLY A 26 23.11 -3.31 -17.47
C GLY A 26 23.46 -4.52 -16.62
N HIS A 27 22.72 -5.59 -16.79
CA HIS A 27 23.18 -6.95 -16.49
C HIS A 27 22.99 -7.74 -17.76
N ASP A 28 24.15 -8.09 -18.32
CA ASP A 28 24.28 -9.01 -19.40
C ASP A 28 23.82 -10.42 -18.98
N ASP A 29 23.27 -11.14 -19.95
CA ASP A 29 23.12 -12.57 -20.04
C ASP A 29 22.04 -13.26 -19.18
N ALA A 30 20.92 -13.46 -19.84
CA ALA A 30 20.38 -14.80 -20.17
C ALA A 30 19.09 -14.57 -20.96
N ALA A 31 19.01 -15.10 -22.15
CA ALA A 31 17.86 -15.15 -23.03
C ALA A 31 16.72 -15.91 -22.33
N HIS A 32 15.96 -15.22 -21.50
CA HIS A 32 14.66 -15.69 -21.07
C HIS A 32 13.67 -15.31 -22.15
N SER A 33 13.37 -16.30 -22.98
CA SER A 33 12.27 -16.28 -23.92
C SER A 33 11.01 -15.88 -23.15
N HIS A 34 10.59 -14.64 -23.29
CA HIS A 34 9.30 -14.19 -22.81
C HIS A 34 8.24 -14.85 -23.66
N SER A 35 7.83 -16.04 -23.23
CA SER A 35 6.62 -16.66 -23.75
C SER A 35 5.48 -15.64 -23.58
N LYS A 36 4.87 -15.29 -24.74
CA LYS A 36 3.60 -14.58 -24.88
C LYS A 36 2.70 -14.94 -23.68
N PRO A 37 2.09 -13.96 -22.99
CA PRO A 37 1.15 -14.27 -21.94
C PRO A 37 0.03 -15.10 -22.54
N ALA A 38 0.04 -16.41 -22.24
CA ALA A 38 -1.13 -17.22 -22.43
C ALA A 38 -2.24 -16.55 -21.64
N THR A 39 -3.37 -16.32 -22.28
CA THR A 39 -4.61 -15.96 -21.60
C THR A 39 -4.81 -16.99 -20.51
N ALA A 40 -4.43 -16.64 -19.28
CA ALA A 40 -4.61 -17.48 -18.13
C ALA A 40 -6.11 -17.60 -17.92
N SER A 41 -6.66 -18.70 -18.42
CA SER A 41 -7.90 -19.26 -17.89
C SER A 41 -7.69 -19.25 -16.38
N ALA A 42 -8.56 -18.54 -15.64
CA ALA A 42 -8.43 -18.42 -14.19
C ALA A 42 -8.40 -19.85 -13.60
N ALA A 43 -7.18 -20.35 -13.39
CA ALA A 43 -6.99 -21.65 -12.79
C ALA A 43 -7.66 -21.57 -11.42
N LYS A 44 -8.53 -22.52 -11.15
CA LYS A 44 -9.24 -22.61 -9.88
C LYS A 44 -8.19 -22.72 -8.78
N VAL A 45 -8.09 -21.69 -7.96
CA VAL A 45 -7.12 -21.61 -6.86
C VAL A 45 -7.43 -22.75 -5.89
N ASP A 46 -6.41 -23.56 -5.53
CA ASP A 46 -6.59 -24.62 -4.55
C ASP A 46 -6.89 -24.07 -3.15
N ALA A 47 -7.37 -24.94 -2.25
CA ALA A 47 -7.84 -24.53 -0.93
C ALA A 47 -6.75 -23.89 -0.06
N HIS A 48 -5.50 -24.38 -0.14
CA HIS A 48 -4.38 -23.81 0.62
C HIS A 48 -4.01 -22.42 0.11
N THR A 49 -3.92 -22.27 -1.19
CA THR A 49 -3.65 -20.96 -1.80
C THR A 49 -4.78 -19.96 -1.49
N GLN A 50 -6.03 -20.42 -1.48
CA GLN A 50 -7.15 -19.56 -1.10
C GLN A 50 -7.06 -19.13 0.37
N GLU A 51 -6.69 -20.00 1.29
CA GLU A 51 -6.46 -19.67 2.69
C GLU A 51 -5.32 -18.65 2.86
N ASP A 52 -4.23 -18.83 2.14
CA ASP A 52 -3.12 -17.88 2.17
C ASP A 52 -3.52 -16.49 1.64
N ILE A 53 -4.29 -16.43 0.57
CA ILE A 53 -4.84 -15.17 0.06
C ILE A 53 -5.66 -14.47 1.14
N GLU A 54 -6.52 -15.18 1.85
CA GLU A 54 -7.34 -14.56 2.91
C GLU A 54 -6.50 -14.11 4.11
N ARG A 55 -5.44 -14.83 4.47
CA ARG A 55 -4.48 -14.42 5.50
C ARG A 55 -3.76 -13.14 5.11
N HIS A 56 -3.24 -13.07 3.88
CA HIS A 56 -2.61 -11.85 3.36
C HIS A 56 -3.56 -10.66 3.35
N ARG A 57 -4.79 -10.85 2.93
CA ARG A 57 -5.84 -9.81 2.97
C ARG A 57 -6.17 -9.38 4.40
N GLY A 58 -6.23 -10.32 5.33
CA GLY A 58 -6.43 -10.05 6.75
C GLY A 58 -5.33 -9.18 7.33
N MET A 59 -4.06 -9.52 7.05
CA MET A 59 -2.91 -8.72 7.47
C MET A 59 -2.92 -7.32 6.85
N ALA A 60 -3.23 -7.20 5.57
CA ALA A 60 -3.32 -5.90 4.89
C ALA A 60 -4.38 -5.00 5.56
N ARG A 61 -5.56 -5.54 5.86
CA ARG A 61 -6.60 -4.78 6.59
C ARG A 61 -6.16 -4.36 7.98
N ALA A 62 -5.48 -5.23 8.72
CA ALA A 62 -5.00 -4.92 10.07
C ALA A 62 -3.98 -3.79 10.06
N HIS A 63 -3.04 -3.80 9.11
CA HIS A 63 -2.06 -2.73 8.95
C HIS A 63 -2.69 -1.42 8.49
N GLU A 64 -3.65 -1.47 7.57
CA GLU A 64 -4.38 -0.27 7.13
C GLU A 64 -5.13 0.38 8.29
N GLN A 65 -5.81 -0.39 9.12
CA GLN A 65 -6.49 0.13 10.31
C GLN A 65 -5.51 0.77 11.30
N ALA A 66 -4.33 0.17 11.49
CA ALA A 66 -3.29 0.76 12.33
C ALA A 66 -2.75 2.08 11.75
N ALA A 67 -2.53 2.12 10.45
CA ALA A 67 -2.10 3.34 9.76
C ALA A 67 -3.13 4.47 9.91
N GLN A 68 -4.41 4.18 9.71
CA GLN A 68 -5.50 5.14 9.90
C GLN A 68 -5.59 5.62 11.36
N CYS A 69 -5.41 4.72 12.32
CA CYS A 69 -5.39 5.05 13.73
C CYS A 69 -4.28 6.07 14.05
N LEU A 70 -3.07 5.83 13.57
CA LEU A 70 -1.91 6.71 13.75
C LEU A 70 -2.10 8.05 13.01
N ALA A 71 -2.60 8.02 11.78
CA ALA A 71 -2.88 9.21 10.99
C ALA A 71 -3.94 10.11 11.62
N ALA A 72 -4.87 9.52 12.38
CA ALA A 72 -5.86 10.26 13.17
C ALA A 72 -5.28 10.87 14.46
N GLY A 73 -3.98 10.76 14.71
CA GLY A 73 -3.29 11.30 15.88
C GLY A 73 -3.61 10.57 17.19
N LYS A 74 -4.11 9.35 17.13
CA LYS A 74 -4.34 8.55 18.33
C LYS A 74 -3.01 8.09 18.96
N PRO A 75 -2.99 7.81 20.27
CA PRO A 75 -1.79 7.33 20.94
C PRO A 75 -1.24 6.08 20.26
N TYR A 76 0.08 6.06 20.08
CA TYR A 76 0.77 4.94 19.43
C TYR A 76 0.43 3.59 20.05
N GLU A 77 0.42 3.52 21.38
CA GLU A 77 0.16 2.29 22.13
C GLU A 77 -1.25 1.74 21.86
N ASP A 78 -2.25 2.60 21.73
CA ASP A 78 -3.63 2.20 21.42
C ASP A 78 -3.72 1.63 20.01
N CYS A 79 -3.09 2.29 19.04
CA CYS A 79 -3.06 1.82 17.66
C CYS A 79 -2.31 0.49 17.54
N GLN A 80 -1.21 0.33 18.30
CA GLN A 80 -0.45 -0.90 18.33
C GLN A 80 -1.22 -2.06 18.97
N LYS A 81 -1.95 -1.79 20.05
CA LYS A 81 -2.85 -2.77 20.68
C LYS A 81 -3.97 -3.22 19.74
N GLN A 82 -4.54 -2.28 18.99
CA GLN A 82 -5.52 -2.58 17.96
C GLN A 82 -4.92 -3.50 16.87
N LEU A 83 -3.71 -3.19 16.39
CA LEU A 83 -3.00 -4.00 15.40
C LEU A 83 -2.80 -5.43 15.91
N GLN A 84 -2.30 -5.60 17.13
CA GLN A 84 -2.08 -6.92 17.74
C GLN A 84 -3.38 -7.73 17.81
N THR A 85 -4.48 -7.09 18.18
CA THR A 85 -5.79 -7.73 18.26
C THR A 85 -6.28 -8.17 16.88
N SER A 86 -6.16 -7.29 15.88
CA SER A 86 -6.61 -7.56 14.51
C SER A 86 -5.76 -8.62 13.80
N CYS A 87 -4.50 -8.77 14.21
CA CYS A 87 -3.55 -9.72 13.64
C CYS A 87 -3.52 -11.10 14.32
N LYS A 88 -4.30 -11.27 15.37
CA LYS A 88 -4.29 -12.54 16.11
C LYS A 88 -4.65 -13.72 15.20
N GLY A 89 -3.73 -14.68 15.12
CA GLY A 89 -3.90 -15.87 14.26
C GLY A 89 -3.54 -15.65 12.78
N LEU A 90 -3.18 -14.42 12.37
CA LEU A 90 -2.79 -14.12 10.98
C LEU A 90 -1.29 -14.08 10.80
N ALA A 91 -0.56 -13.51 11.77
CA ALA A 91 0.89 -13.35 11.69
C ALA A 91 1.54 -13.55 13.06
N LEU A 92 2.85 -13.78 13.05
CA LEU A 92 3.64 -13.93 14.24
C LEU A 92 4.11 -12.57 14.77
N GLY A 93 4.27 -12.49 16.10
CA GLY A 93 4.81 -11.35 16.80
C GLY A 93 3.83 -10.19 16.98
N LYS A 94 4.23 -9.30 17.89
CA LYS A 94 3.39 -8.16 18.31
C LYS A 94 3.18 -7.07 17.23
N ASN A 95 4.00 -7.07 16.20
CA ASN A 95 3.94 -6.07 15.11
C ASN A 95 3.33 -6.64 13.82
N CYS A 96 2.59 -7.75 13.91
CA CYS A 96 1.93 -8.37 12.76
C CYS A 96 2.89 -8.65 11.60
N GLY A 97 4.08 -9.19 11.88
CA GLY A 97 5.10 -9.49 10.88
C GLY A 97 5.90 -8.26 10.39
N MET A 98 5.54 -7.04 10.78
CA MET A 98 6.27 -5.84 10.39
C MET A 98 7.55 -5.68 11.22
N ARG A 99 8.64 -5.30 10.56
CA ARG A 99 9.85 -4.82 11.26
C ARG A 99 9.53 -3.48 11.92
N HIS A 100 9.86 -3.40 13.19
CA HIS A 100 9.68 -2.18 13.96
C HIS A 100 11.00 -1.78 14.58
N ALA A 101 11.49 -0.60 14.23
CA ALA A 101 12.67 0.01 14.82
C ALA A 101 12.26 1.30 15.53
N HIS A 102 12.11 1.22 16.84
CA HIS A 102 12.14 2.37 17.76
C HIS A 102 13.15 2.09 18.84
#